data_4488855b29431c51e24f309998c59614
#
_entry.id   4488855b29431c51e24f309998c59614
#
_cell.length_a   1.000
_cell.length_b   1.000
_cell.length_c   1.000
_cell.angle_alpha   90.00
_cell.angle_beta   90.00
_cell.angle_gamma   90.00
#
_symmetry.space_group_name_H-M   'P 1'
#
loop_
_entity.id
_entity.type
_entity.pdbx_description
1 polymer ?
#
loop_
_entity_poly.entity_id
_entity_poly.type
_entity_poly.pdbx_seq_one_letter_code
_entity_poly.pdbx_strand_id
1 'polypeptide(L)'
;MGLSLSDKKELELLLKFHSLNINQIITFSKNLIPSQGNIEDFVYGFIVGIIIGNYLEKFFQRHSRAPDNDELMDIYFTLSLRSAKIRKRILNELT
;
A
#
# COMPACT_ATOMS: atom_id res chain seq x y z
N MET A 1 15.92 -13.59 -9.10
CA MET A 1 16.45 -12.32 -8.58
C MET A 1 15.28 -11.43 -8.29
N GLY A 2 15.35 -10.56 -7.38
CA GLY A 2 14.20 -9.75 -6.96
C GLY A 2 14.10 -8.42 -7.71
N LEU A 3 13.46 -7.45 -7.06
CA LEU A 3 13.30 -6.12 -7.61
C LEU A 3 14.65 -5.41 -7.80
N SER A 4 14.77 -4.67 -8.90
CA SER A 4 15.90 -3.78 -9.09
C SER A 4 15.88 -2.63 -8.08
N LEU A 5 16.99 -1.90 -7.97
CA LEU A 5 17.05 -0.74 -7.09
C LEU A 5 16.02 0.33 -7.49
N SER A 6 15.85 0.55 -8.80
CA SER A 6 14.85 1.49 -9.31
C SER A 6 13.43 1.08 -8.94
N ASP A 7 13.13 -0.22 -9.05
CA ASP A 7 11.82 -0.75 -8.70
C ASP A 7 11.54 -0.61 -7.21
N LYS A 8 12.55 -0.85 -6.37
CA LYS A 8 12.42 -0.67 -4.93
C LYS A 8 12.16 0.78 -4.55
N LYS A 9 12.87 1.71 -5.19
CA LYS A 9 12.67 3.14 -4.95
C LYS A 9 11.27 3.59 -5.32
N GLU A 10 10.75 3.08 -6.43
CA GLU A 10 9.38 3.38 -6.86
C GLU A 10 8.36 2.95 -5.81
N LEU A 11 8.52 1.74 -5.29
CA LEU A 11 7.63 1.21 -4.25
C LEU A 11 7.70 2.06 -2.97
N GLU A 12 8.89 2.43 -2.54
CA GLU A 12 9.07 3.27 -1.35
C GLU A 12 8.42 4.65 -1.51
N LEU A 13 8.50 5.23 -2.71
CA LEU A 13 7.85 6.51 -2.99
C LEU A 13 6.33 6.41 -2.89
N LEU A 14 5.75 5.33 -3.42
CA LEU A 14 4.31 5.11 -3.31
C LEU A 14 3.86 4.92 -1.87
N LEU A 15 4.63 4.16 -1.09
CA LEU A 15 4.35 3.97 0.33
C LEU A 15 4.36 5.29 1.08
N LYS A 16 5.35 6.14 0.81
CA LYS A 16 5.45 7.44 1.43
C LYS A 16 4.29 8.35 1.06
N PHE A 17 3.94 8.39 -0.22
CA PHE A 17 2.86 9.24 -0.72
C PHE A 17 1.53 8.88 -0.06
N HIS A 18 1.17 7.60 -0.03
CA HIS A 18 -0.10 7.19 0.53
C HIS A 18 -0.16 7.36 2.05
N SER A 19 0.98 7.31 2.72
CA SER A 19 1.04 7.63 4.15
C SER A 19 0.65 9.07 4.43
N LEU A 20 0.92 9.99 3.49
CA LEU A 20 0.56 11.41 3.65
C LEU A 20 -0.93 11.66 3.40
N ASN A 21 -1.63 10.76 2.74
CA ASN A 21 -3.03 10.93 2.37
C ASN A 21 -3.99 10.08 3.21
N ILE A 22 -3.53 9.60 4.35
CA ILE A 22 -4.31 8.69 5.21
C ILE A 22 -5.65 9.30 5.64
N ASN A 23 -5.67 10.58 5.99
CA ASN A 23 -6.90 11.25 6.44
C ASN A 23 -8.00 11.20 5.38
N GLN A 24 -7.65 11.45 4.13
CA GLN A 24 -8.62 11.41 3.03
C GLN A 24 -9.14 9.99 2.83
N ILE A 25 -8.26 9.01 2.92
CA ILE A 25 -8.63 7.60 2.77
C ILE A 25 -9.55 7.17 3.91
N ILE A 26 -9.27 7.60 5.14
CA ILE A 26 -10.14 7.30 6.29
C ILE A 26 -11.52 7.90 6.10
N THR A 27 -11.60 9.16 5.69
CA THR A 27 -12.88 9.83 5.46
C THR A 27 -13.69 9.09 4.40
N PHE A 28 -13.04 8.72 3.30
CA PHE A 28 -13.69 7.97 2.24
C PHE A 28 -14.17 6.60 2.73
N SER A 29 -13.33 5.92 3.49
CA SER A 29 -13.64 4.59 4.02
C SER A 29 -14.84 4.60 4.95
N LYS A 30 -14.96 5.61 5.80
CA LYS A 30 -16.09 5.74 6.74
C LYS A 30 -17.42 5.84 6.00
N ASN A 31 -17.42 6.37 4.79
CA ASN A 31 -18.63 6.49 3.98
C ASN A 31 -18.97 5.22 3.21
N LEU A 32 -18.00 4.31 3.04
CA LEU A 32 -18.18 3.10 2.25
C LEU A 32 -18.62 1.89 3.07
N ILE A 33 -18.18 1.80 4.34
CA ILE A 33 -18.44 0.61 5.14
C ILE A 33 -19.59 0.83 6.11
N PRO A 34 -20.35 -0.23 6.40
CA PRO A 34 -21.33 -0.18 7.47
C PRO A 34 -20.65 0.04 8.82
N SER A 35 -21.41 0.59 9.76
CA SER A 35 -20.89 0.91 11.09
C SER A 35 -20.38 -0.29 11.90
N GLN A 36 -20.63 -1.49 11.43
CA GLN A 36 -20.25 -2.73 12.14
C GLN A 36 -18.87 -3.27 11.76
N GLY A 37 -18.21 -2.68 10.79
CA GLY A 37 -16.91 -3.17 10.32
C GLY A 37 -15.74 -2.68 11.17
N ASN A 38 -14.62 -3.38 11.10
CA ASN A 38 -13.38 -2.91 11.70
C ASN A 38 -12.74 -1.88 10.76
N ILE A 39 -12.90 -0.61 11.12
CA ILE A 39 -12.43 0.49 10.26
C ILE A 39 -10.93 0.46 10.06
N GLU A 40 -10.15 0.10 11.06
CA GLU A 40 -8.70 0.03 10.93
C GLU A 40 -8.27 -0.98 9.87
N ASP A 41 -8.82 -2.20 9.94
CA ASP A 41 -8.49 -3.25 8.97
C ASP A 41 -8.95 -2.87 7.57
N PHE A 42 -10.13 -2.27 7.44
CA PHE A 42 -10.63 -1.84 6.14
C PHE A 42 -9.72 -0.77 5.53
N VAL A 43 -9.36 0.24 6.31
CA VAL A 43 -8.49 1.32 5.84
C VAL A 43 -7.12 0.78 5.46
N TYR A 44 -6.57 -0.11 6.29
CA TYR A 44 -5.28 -0.74 5.98
C TYR A 44 -5.33 -1.48 4.65
N GLY A 45 -6.33 -2.33 4.45
CA GLY A 45 -6.48 -3.07 3.19
C GLY A 45 -6.71 -2.15 2.00
N PHE A 46 -7.47 -1.06 2.18
CA PHE A 46 -7.72 -0.07 1.15
C PHE A 46 -6.40 0.60 0.72
N ILE A 47 -5.60 1.05 1.68
CA ILE A 47 -4.31 1.69 1.42
C ILE A 47 -3.37 0.73 0.70
N VAL A 48 -3.23 -0.49 1.23
CA VAL A 48 -2.35 -1.50 0.63
C VAL A 48 -2.81 -1.83 -0.78
N GLY A 49 -4.12 -1.96 -1.00
CA GLY A 49 -4.67 -2.22 -2.33
C GLY A 49 -4.36 -1.12 -3.33
N ILE A 50 -4.47 0.14 -2.92
CA ILE A 50 -4.11 1.28 -3.78
C ILE A 50 -2.62 1.24 -4.12
N ILE A 51 -1.77 1.02 -3.13
CA ILE A 51 -0.32 0.99 -3.33
C ILE A 51 0.05 -0.12 -4.31
N ILE A 52 -0.45 -1.33 -4.07
CA ILE A 52 -0.16 -2.49 -4.93
C ILE A 52 -0.67 -2.26 -6.34
N GLY A 53 -1.91 -1.78 -6.48
CA GLY A 53 -2.50 -1.52 -7.79
C GLY A 53 -1.69 -0.52 -8.60
N ASN A 54 -1.33 0.60 -7.99
CA ASN A 54 -0.52 1.61 -8.65
C ASN A 54 0.87 1.09 -8.99
N TYR A 55 1.47 0.32 -8.07
CA TYR A 55 2.80 -0.22 -8.29
C TYR A 55 2.83 -1.23 -9.42
N LEU A 56 1.86 -2.13 -9.48
CA LEU A 56 1.80 -3.14 -10.53
C LEU A 56 1.60 -2.50 -11.90
N GLU A 57 0.78 -1.45 -11.98
CA GLU A 57 0.60 -0.72 -13.24
C GLU A 57 1.91 -0.08 -13.70
N LYS A 58 2.63 0.60 -12.79
CA LYS A 58 3.91 1.23 -13.12
C LYS A 58 4.98 0.20 -13.49
N PHE A 59 4.99 -0.93 -12.79
CA PHE A 59 5.90 -2.03 -13.09
C PHE A 59 5.66 -2.54 -14.51
N PHE A 60 4.39 -2.78 -14.85
CA PHE A 60 4.03 -3.26 -16.18
C PHE A 60 4.44 -2.26 -17.27
N GLN A 61 4.24 -0.97 -17.02
CA GLN A 61 4.65 0.08 -17.96
C GLN A 61 6.16 0.07 -18.23
N ARG A 62 6.97 -0.20 -17.20
CA ARG A 62 8.43 -0.21 -17.34
C ARG A 62 8.98 -1.49 -17.94
N HIS A 63 8.37 -2.64 -17.60
CA HIS A 63 8.93 -3.95 -17.95
C HIS A 63 8.14 -4.68 -19.01
N SER A 64 6.94 -4.20 -19.37
CA SER A 64 6.02 -4.84 -20.31
C SER A 64 5.67 -6.27 -19.90
N ARG A 65 5.67 -6.53 -18.59
CA ARG A 65 5.29 -7.82 -18.01
C ARG A 65 4.89 -7.61 -16.55
N ALA A 66 4.19 -8.59 -15.99
CA ALA A 66 3.93 -8.62 -14.56
C ALA A 66 5.19 -9.04 -13.80
N PRO A 67 5.27 -8.72 -12.50
CA PRO A 67 6.38 -9.21 -11.66
C PRO A 67 6.41 -10.73 -11.61
N ASP A 68 7.62 -11.30 -11.58
CA ASP A 68 7.79 -12.73 -11.36
C ASP A 68 7.68 -13.05 -9.86
N ASN A 69 7.83 -14.34 -9.49
CA ASN A 69 7.67 -14.76 -8.10
C ASN A 69 8.66 -14.10 -7.16
N ASP A 70 9.92 -13.97 -7.57
CA ASP A 70 10.93 -13.33 -6.72
C ASP A 70 10.63 -11.86 -6.52
N GLU A 71 10.16 -11.18 -7.56
CA GLU A 71 9.78 -9.78 -7.48
C GLU A 71 8.54 -9.59 -6.61
N LEU A 72 7.54 -10.48 -6.73
CA LEU A 72 6.36 -10.47 -5.86
C LEU A 72 6.73 -10.65 -4.40
N MET A 73 7.67 -11.56 -4.11
CA MET A 73 8.14 -11.78 -2.74
C MET A 73 8.83 -10.54 -2.18
N ASP A 74 9.60 -9.83 -3.00
CA ASP A 74 10.22 -8.57 -2.57
C ASP A 74 9.19 -7.49 -2.30
N ILE A 75 8.14 -7.39 -3.12
CA ILE A 75 7.03 -6.46 -2.90
C ILE A 75 6.36 -6.79 -1.57
N TYR A 76 6.00 -8.05 -1.37
CA TYR A 76 5.37 -8.50 -0.15
C TYR A 76 6.23 -8.20 1.08
N PHE A 77 7.51 -8.53 1.00
CA PHE A 77 8.44 -8.32 2.10
C PHE A 77 8.55 -6.84 2.47
N THR A 78 8.65 -5.98 1.47
CA THR A 78 8.73 -4.52 1.69
C THR A 78 7.46 -4.01 2.36
N LEU A 79 6.29 -4.45 1.90
CA LEU A 79 5.02 -4.06 2.50
C LEU A 79 4.92 -4.55 3.95
N SER A 80 5.38 -5.77 4.22
CA SER A 80 5.39 -6.34 5.57
C SER A 80 6.23 -5.51 6.53
N LEU A 81 7.39 -5.04 6.08
CA LEU A 81 8.25 -4.19 6.91
C LEU A 81 7.61 -2.84 7.24
N ARG A 82 6.73 -2.34 6.37
CA ARG A 82 6.05 -1.06 6.57
C ARG A 82 4.68 -1.19 7.23
N SER A 83 4.18 -2.40 7.39
CA SER A 83 2.83 -2.68 7.86
C SER A 83 2.54 -2.03 9.22
N ALA A 84 3.42 -2.24 10.20
CA ALA A 84 3.22 -1.70 11.54
C ALA A 84 3.17 -0.17 11.53
N LYS A 85 4.01 0.46 10.72
CA LYS A 85 4.05 1.92 10.62
C LYS A 85 2.77 2.47 9.98
N ILE A 86 2.28 1.82 8.95
CA ILE A 86 1.03 2.20 8.29
C ILE A 86 -0.13 2.07 9.27
N ARG A 87 -0.23 0.95 9.99
CA ARG A 87 -1.29 0.73 10.98
C ARG A 87 -1.24 1.75 12.10
N LYS A 88 -0.04 2.09 12.56
CA LYS A 88 0.12 3.12 13.59
C LYS A 88 -0.40 4.48 13.14
N ARG A 89 -0.10 4.86 11.88
CA ARG A 89 -0.63 6.11 11.32
C ARG A 89 -2.14 6.10 11.26
N ILE A 90 -2.74 4.99 10.84
CA ILE A 90 -4.19 4.84 10.78
C ILE A 90 -4.80 5.03 12.17
N LEU A 91 -4.26 4.34 13.17
CA LEU A 91 -4.74 4.44 14.54
C LEU A 91 -4.65 5.86 15.08
N ASN A 92 -3.54 6.55 14.81
CA ASN A 92 -3.36 7.94 15.26
C ASN A 92 -4.42 8.87 14.65
N GLU A 93 -4.78 8.64 13.39
CA GLU A 93 -5.77 9.47 12.71
C GLU A 93 -7.21 9.11 13.08
N LEU A 94 -7.45 7.88 13.53
CA LEU A 94 -8.77 7.45 13.99
C LEU A 94 -9.10 7.94 15.40
N THR A 95 -8.10 8.25 16.18
CA THR A 95 -8.27 8.76 17.54
C THR A 95 -8.19 10.26 17.58
#